data_64e7bc8eefd8486112a21ae6f47ee620
#
_entry.id   64e7bc8eefd8486112a21ae6f47ee620
#
_cell.length_a   1.000
_cell.length_b   1.000
_cell.length_c   1.000
_cell.angle_alpha   90.00
_cell.angle_beta   90.00
_cell.angle_gamma   90.00
#
_symmetry.space_group_name_H-M   'P 1'
#
loop_
_entity.id
_entity.type
_entity.pdbx_description
1 polymer ?
#
loop_
_entity_poly.entity_id
_entity_poly.type
_entity_poly.pdbx_seq_one_letter_code
_entity_poly.pdbx_strand_id
1 'polypeptide(L)'
;MAIVCLLGAATPGPSLAIILGHTFGSNKTAGRCASVAHAFAILFYAFATVFGLAKLFNQFPVVATTIVYAGAAYLLYLAANILKAANSLTTDELSDLNTKVSDNNVQATVENEVSLNTYVKASREAFLIGFLNPKLAVFFLALFSQFIDPENLNLQVGMIMCFTVFIIDTGWYVIVAALTELSKKRFAFT
;
A
#
# COMPACT_ATOMS: atom_id res chain seq x y z
N MET A 1 10.30 -7.40 10.09
CA MET A 1 9.97 -6.33 9.15
C MET A 1 9.04 -6.78 8.01
N ALA A 2 9.39 -7.78 7.19
CA ALA A 2 8.61 -8.20 6.00
C ALA A 2 7.12 -8.51 6.29
N ILE A 3 6.83 -9.27 7.35
CA ILE A 3 5.44 -9.62 7.74
C ILE A 3 4.63 -8.37 8.08
N VAL A 4 5.21 -7.43 8.81
CA VAL A 4 4.52 -6.18 9.18
C VAL A 4 4.25 -5.32 7.94
N CYS A 5 5.20 -5.25 6.98
CA CYS A 5 4.99 -4.59 5.69
C CYS A 5 3.83 -5.21 4.91
N LEU A 6 3.79 -6.54 4.84
CA LEU A 6 2.72 -7.26 4.16
C LEU A 6 1.35 -7.00 4.79
N LEU A 7 1.25 -7.05 6.12
CA LEU A 7 0.02 -6.73 6.85
C LEU A 7 -0.40 -5.27 6.62
N GLY A 8 0.56 -4.34 6.60
CA GLY A 8 0.30 -2.94 6.27
C GLY A 8 -0.25 -2.75 4.86
N ALA A 9 0.35 -3.40 3.87
CA ALA A 9 -0.10 -3.37 2.47
C ALA A 9 -1.48 -4.04 2.30
N ALA A 10 -1.75 -5.12 3.03
CA ALA A 10 -3.02 -5.84 2.99
C ALA A 10 -4.18 -5.08 3.66
N THR A 11 -3.88 -4.09 4.51
CA THR A 11 -4.92 -3.31 5.20
C THR A 11 -5.71 -2.46 4.20
N PRO A 12 -7.06 -2.60 4.13
CA PRO A 12 -7.88 -1.83 3.23
C PRO A 12 -7.67 -0.31 3.40
N GLY A 13 -7.51 0.39 2.29
CA GLY A 13 -7.28 1.82 2.29
C GLY A 13 -7.33 2.43 0.89
N PRO A 14 -7.08 3.75 0.76
CA PRO A 14 -7.15 4.44 -0.52
C PRO A 14 -6.27 3.83 -1.62
N SER A 15 -5.10 3.31 -1.24
CA SER A 15 -4.16 2.65 -2.15
C SER A 15 -4.76 1.40 -2.80
N LEU A 16 -5.43 0.56 -2.00
CA LEU A 16 -6.11 -0.63 -2.51
C LEU A 16 -7.27 -0.23 -3.41
N ALA A 17 -8.08 0.74 -3.00
CA ALA A 17 -9.24 1.20 -3.74
C ALA A 17 -8.87 1.72 -5.14
N ILE A 18 -7.80 2.52 -5.27
CA ILE A 18 -7.37 3.06 -6.56
C ILE A 18 -6.85 1.97 -7.50
N ILE A 19 -6.07 1.00 -6.98
CA ILE A 19 -5.53 -0.11 -7.76
C ILE A 19 -6.65 -1.03 -8.26
N LEU A 20 -7.62 -1.35 -7.38
CA LEU A 20 -8.83 -2.09 -7.77
C LEU A 20 -9.64 -1.32 -8.80
N GLY A 21 -9.86 -0.02 -8.60
CA GLY A 21 -10.60 0.85 -9.53
C GLY A 21 -10.01 0.83 -10.94
N HIS A 22 -8.69 0.97 -11.09
CA HIS A 22 -8.03 0.88 -12.40
C HIS A 22 -8.05 -0.54 -12.99
N THR A 23 -7.97 -1.58 -12.15
CA THR A 23 -8.05 -2.97 -12.61
C THR A 23 -9.46 -3.31 -13.12
N PHE A 24 -10.50 -2.90 -12.37
CA PHE A 24 -11.90 -3.13 -12.75
C PHE A 24 -12.34 -2.22 -13.91
N GLY A 25 -12.01 -0.93 -13.84
CA GLY A 25 -12.48 0.07 -14.81
C GLY A 25 -11.72 0.07 -16.14
N SER A 26 -10.51 -0.51 -16.18
CA SER A 26 -9.72 -0.59 -17.41
C SER A 26 -9.28 -2.02 -17.69
N ASN A 27 -8.11 -2.42 -17.20
CA ASN A 27 -7.59 -3.77 -17.35
C ASN A 27 -6.49 -4.06 -16.33
N LYS A 28 -6.02 -5.34 -16.28
CA LYS A 28 -4.92 -5.74 -15.37
C LYS A 28 -3.62 -4.97 -15.58
N THR A 29 -3.34 -4.53 -16.80
CA THR A 29 -2.11 -3.78 -17.09
C THR A 29 -2.16 -2.40 -16.45
N ALA A 30 -3.31 -1.72 -16.49
CA ALA A 30 -3.52 -0.46 -15.76
C ALA A 30 -3.37 -0.65 -14.25
N GLY A 31 -3.94 -1.72 -13.69
CA GLY A 31 -3.76 -2.08 -12.28
C GLY A 31 -2.29 -2.36 -11.91
N ARG A 32 -1.54 -3.05 -12.78
CA ARG A 32 -0.10 -3.29 -12.58
C ARG A 32 0.72 -2.02 -12.65
N CYS A 33 0.45 -1.15 -13.63
CA CYS A 33 1.10 0.16 -13.73
C CYS A 33 0.83 1.01 -12.48
N ALA A 34 -0.41 1.02 -12.00
CA ALA A 34 -0.79 1.66 -10.75
C ALA A 34 -0.04 1.08 -9.54
N SER A 35 0.07 -0.26 -9.45
CA SER A 35 0.79 -0.95 -8.37
C SER A 35 2.27 -0.57 -8.32
N VAL A 36 2.94 -0.58 -9.47
CA VAL A 36 4.35 -0.20 -9.57
C VAL A 36 4.55 1.28 -9.21
N ALA A 37 3.71 2.16 -9.73
CA ALA A 37 3.79 3.60 -9.45
C ALA A 37 3.54 3.90 -7.95
N HIS A 38 2.58 3.20 -7.32
CA HIS A 38 2.35 3.26 -5.88
C HIS A 38 3.59 2.83 -5.09
N ALA A 39 4.22 1.74 -5.48
CA ALA A 39 5.42 1.23 -4.83
C ALA A 39 6.61 2.23 -4.91
N PHE A 40 6.71 3.03 -5.96
CA PHE A 40 7.69 4.14 -6.01
C PHE A 40 7.40 5.23 -4.98
N ALA A 41 6.13 5.56 -4.71
CA ALA A 41 5.77 6.47 -3.62
C ALA A 41 6.17 5.89 -2.25
N ILE A 42 5.94 4.60 -2.05
CA ILE A 42 6.38 3.85 -0.86
C ILE A 42 7.91 3.87 -0.72
N LEU A 43 8.63 3.64 -1.80
CA LEU A 43 10.10 3.67 -1.81
C LEU A 43 10.63 5.03 -1.36
N PHE A 44 9.99 6.12 -1.81
CA PHE A 44 10.33 7.48 -1.36
C PHE A 44 10.16 7.64 0.14
N TYR A 45 9.02 7.19 0.71
CA TYR A 45 8.82 7.20 2.17
C TYR A 45 9.84 6.34 2.89
N ALA A 46 10.16 5.16 2.38
CA ALA A 46 11.15 4.27 2.97
C ALA A 46 12.52 4.95 3.04
N PHE A 47 12.98 5.56 1.96
CA PHE A 47 14.24 6.31 1.95
C PHE A 47 14.23 7.49 2.91
N ALA A 48 13.20 8.34 2.83
CA ALA A 48 13.08 9.51 3.69
C ALA A 48 13.07 9.12 5.18
N THR A 49 12.39 8.03 5.52
CA THR A 49 12.26 7.57 6.90
C THR A 49 13.55 6.89 7.39
N VAL A 50 14.12 5.97 6.61
CA VAL A 50 15.35 5.25 7.01
C VAL A 50 16.49 6.21 7.25
N PHE A 51 16.78 7.08 6.29
CA PHE A 51 17.92 8.00 6.39
C PHE A 51 17.61 9.23 7.24
N GLY A 52 16.34 9.66 7.29
CA GLY A 52 15.89 10.74 8.18
C GLY A 52 15.90 10.33 9.65
N LEU A 53 15.41 9.13 9.99
CA LEU A 53 15.44 8.62 11.37
C LEU A 53 16.85 8.38 11.87
N ALA A 54 17.76 7.86 11.05
CA ALA A 54 19.15 7.65 11.44
C ALA A 54 19.80 8.95 11.91
N LYS A 55 19.57 10.05 11.19
CA LYS A 55 20.05 11.38 11.58
C LYS A 55 19.37 11.90 12.84
N LEU A 56 18.06 11.67 12.97
CA LEU A 56 17.28 12.11 14.12
C LEU A 56 17.71 11.41 15.41
N PHE A 57 17.96 10.11 15.36
CA PHE A 57 18.43 9.32 16.52
C PHE A 57 19.77 9.84 17.05
N ASN A 58 20.68 10.21 16.15
CA ASN A 58 21.99 10.72 16.54
C ASN A 58 21.95 12.15 17.11
N GLN A 59 21.03 13.01 16.62
CA GLN A 59 20.98 14.42 17.02
C GLN A 59 20.01 14.70 18.18
N PHE A 60 18.91 13.94 18.28
CA PHE A 60 17.82 14.19 19.20
C PHE A 60 17.31 12.90 19.87
N PRO A 61 18.08 12.30 20.80
CA PRO A 61 17.74 10.98 21.39
C PRO A 61 16.36 10.95 22.08
N VAL A 62 15.96 12.04 22.74
CA VAL A 62 14.63 12.11 23.39
C VAL A 62 13.50 12.07 22.38
N VAL A 63 13.63 12.80 21.27
CA VAL A 63 12.63 12.78 20.18
C VAL A 63 12.58 11.40 19.53
N ALA A 64 13.74 10.80 19.32
CA ALA A 64 13.84 9.44 18.77
C ALA A 64 13.13 8.41 19.66
N THR A 65 13.38 8.44 20.97
CA THR A 65 12.72 7.56 21.94
C THR A 65 11.20 7.75 21.94
N THR A 66 10.73 9.01 21.86
CA THR A 66 9.29 9.30 21.77
C THR A 66 8.67 8.71 20.51
N ILE A 67 9.34 8.82 19.35
CA ILE A 67 8.90 8.26 18.08
C ILE A 67 8.83 6.72 18.16
N VAL A 68 9.81 6.06 18.78
CA VAL A 68 9.83 4.61 18.96
C VAL A 68 8.60 4.14 19.74
N TYR A 69 8.30 4.74 20.89
CA TYR A 69 7.13 4.33 21.69
C TYR A 69 5.80 4.68 21.02
N ALA A 70 5.68 5.87 20.42
CA ALA A 70 4.50 6.26 19.66
C ALA A 70 4.28 5.35 18.44
N GLY A 71 5.34 4.98 17.76
CA GLY A 71 5.33 4.05 16.63
C GLY A 71 4.88 2.65 17.04
N ALA A 72 5.40 2.12 18.15
CA ALA A 72 4.98 0.83 18.70
C ALA A 72 3.49 0.85 19.06
N ALA A 73 3.01 1.89 19.74
CA ALA A 73 1.59 2.05 20.07
C ALA A 73 0.70 2.11 18.81
N TYR A 74 1.15 2.83 17.76
CA TYR A 74 0.44 2.91 16.48
C TYR A 74 0.36 1.55 15.78
N LEU A 75 1.45 0.78 15.76
CA LEU A 75 1.46 -0.57 15.16
C LEU A 75 0.53 -1.52 15.91
N LEU A 76 0.49 -1.46 17.25
CA LEU A 76 -0.46 -2.21 18.07
C LEU A 76 -1.92 -1.81 17.79
N TYR A 77 -2.20 -0.51 17.67
CA TYR A 77 -3.52 -0.01 17.27
C TYR A 77 -3.93 -0.54 15.90
N LEU A 78 -3.01 -0.50 14.92
CA LEU A 78 -3.25 -1.01 13.57
C LEU A 78 -3.54 -2.52 13.58
N ALA A 79 -2.76 -3.30 14.34
CA ALA A 79 -2.96 -4.73 14.51
C ALA A 79 -4.33 -5.05 15.14
N ALA A 80 -4.74 -4.31 16.17
CA ALA A 80 -6.05 -4.47 16.81
C ALA A 80 -7.20 -4.18 15.84
N ASN A 81 -7.07 -3.16 14.97
CA ASN A 81 -8.08 -2.86 13.96
C ASN A 81 -8.16 -3.94 12.87
N ILE A 82 -7.04 -4.51 12.45
CA ILE A 82 -7.02 -5.63 11.50
C ILE A 82 -7.73 -6.85 12.11
N LEU A 83 -7.45 -7.18 13.37
CA LEU A 83 -8.10 -8.29 14.07
C LEU A 83 -9.61 -8.07 14.24
N LYS A 84 -10.03 -6.85 14.57
CA LYS A 84 -11.46 -6.50 14.66
C LYS A 84 -12.14 -6.65 13.30
N ALA A 85 -11.54 -6.15 12.22
CA ALA A 85 -12.07 -6.28 10.88
C ALA A 85 -12.15 -7.75 10.43
N ALA A 86 -11.16 -8.56 10.77
CA ALA A 86 -11.17 -10.00 10.47
C ALA A 86 -12.28 -10.75 11.20
N ASN A 87 -12.61 -10.33 12.44
CA ASN A 87 -13.69 -10.95 13.23
C ASN A 87 -15.09 -10.44 12.84
N SER A 88 -15.21 -9.28 12.21
CA SER A 88 -16.49 -8.69 11.80
C SER A 88 -16.92 -9.05 10.39
N LEU A 89 -16.10 -9.76 9.61
CA LEU A 89 -16.44 -10.23 8.26
C LEU A 89 -17.53 -11.32 8.35
N THR A 90 -18.76 -10.89 8.57
CA THR A 90 -19.96 -11.70 8.32
C THR A 90 -20.30 -11.65 6.83
N THR A 91 -20.94 -12.71 6.33
CA THR A 91 -21.31 -12.92 4.92
C THR A 91 -22.12 -11.75 4.32
N ASP A 92 -22.79 -10.95 5.16
CA ASP A 92 -23.63 -9.82 4.72
C ASP A 92 -22.80 -8.59 4.28
N GLU A 93 -21.64 -8.33 4.91
CA GLU A 93 -20.78 -7.21 4.50
C GLU A 93 -20.03 -7.46 3.18
N LEU A 94 -19.79 -8.73 2.83
CA LEU A 94 -19.26 -9.10 1.50
C LEU A 94 -20.27 -8.81 0.39
N SER A 95 -21.57 -8.91 0.66
CA SER A 95 -22.61 -8.55 -0.30
C SER A 95 -22.72 -7.03 -0.49
N ASP A 96 -22.56 -6.26 0.58
CA ASP A 96 -22.59 -4.79 0.57
C ASP A 96 -21.38 -4.17 -0.15
N LEU A 97 -20.20 -4.78 -0.02
CA LEU A 97 -19.01 -4.39 -0.78
C LEU A 97 -19.20 -4.64 -2.28
N ASN A 98 -19.82 -5.77 -2.66
CA ASN A 98 -20.17 -6.06 -4.04
C ASN A 98 -21.19 -5.04 -4.60
N THR A 99 -22.17 -4.63 -3.82
CA THR A 99 -23.19 -3.65 -4.24
C THR A 99 -22.57 -2.25 -4.40
N LYS A 100 -21.71 -1.80 -3.48
CA LYS A 100 -21.02 -0.51 -3.58
C LYS A 100 -19.99 -0.43 -4.71
N VAL A 101 -19.38 -1.55 -5.09
CA VAL A 101 -18.50 -1.63 -6.27
C VAL A 101 -19.33 -1.63 -7.56
N SER A 102 -20.57 -2.14 -7.53
CA SER A 102 -21.48 -2.18 -8.68
C SER A 102 -22.16 -0.84 -8.94
N ASP A 103 -22.45 -0.05 -7.90
CA ASP A 103 -23.13 1.26 -8.03
C ASP A 103 -22.22 2.41 -8.50
N ASN A 104 -20.90 2.23 -8.43
CA ASN A 104 -19.97 3.10 -9.17
C ASN A 104 -20.01 2.69 -10.64
N ASN A 105 -21.12 3.04 -11.32
CA ASN A 105 -21.29 2.95 -12.77
C ASN A 105 -20.17 3.73 -13.49
N VAL A 106 -19.00 3.13 -13.58
CA VAL A 106 -18.14 3.34 -14.73
C VAL A 106 -18.70 2.43 -15.80
N GLN A 107 -19.63 2.96 -16.57
CA GLN A 107 -20.10 2.37 -17.81
C GLN A 107 -18.90 1.78 -18.54
N ALA A 108 -18.90 0.44 -18.65
CA ALA A 108 -18.03 -0.27 -19.57
C ALA A 108 -18.44 0.17 -21.00
N THR A 109 -17.89 1.29 -21.43
CA THR A 109 -17.83 1.60 -22.85
C THR A 109 -16.78 0.71 -23.47
N VAL A 110 -17.29 -0.31 -24.15
CA VAL A 110 -16.77 -0.96 -25.37
C VAL A 110 -15.27 -0.79 -25.63
N GLU A 111 -14.62 -1.94 -25.83
CA GLU A 111 -13.32 -2.15 -26.48
C GLU A 111 -12.89 -0.99 -27.39
N ASN A 112 -12.28 0.03 -26.81
CA ASN A 112 -11.48 0.99 -27.54
C ASN A 112 -10.05 0.82 -27.03
N GLU A 113 -9.12 0.81 -27.95
CA GLU A 113 -7.67 0.76 -27.76
C GLU A 113 -7.27 1.45 -26.45
N VAL A 114 -6.80 0.64 -25.48
CA VAL A 114 -6.40 1.16 -24.18
C VAL A 114 -5.21 2.08 -24.42
N SER A 115 -5.49 3.36 -24.51
CA SER A 115 -4.53 4.40 -24.82
C SER A 115 -3.42 4.42 -23.76
N LEU A 116 -2.19 4.72 -24.17
CA LEU A 116 -1.06 5.01 -23.29
C LEU A 116 -1.46 5.98 -22.15
N ASN A 117 -2.33 6.94 -22.45
CA ASN A 117 -2.90 7.89 -21.50
C ASN A 117 -3.59 7.21 -20.31
N THR A 118 -4.22 6.05 -20.52
CA THR A 118 -4.88 5.29 -19.42
C THR A 118 -3.85 4.76 -18.42
N TYR A 119 -2.73 4.25 -18.90
CA TYR A 119 -1.66 3.74 -18.03
C TYR A 119 -0.95 4.86 -17.29
N VAL A 120 -0.67 5.97 -17.97
CA VAL A 120 -0.08 7.17 -17.37
C VAL A 120 -1.01 7.74 -16.29
N LYS A 121 -2.32 7.82 -16.57
CA LYS A 121 -3.32 8.27 -15.60
C LYS A 121 -3.35 7.37 -14.37
N ALA A 122 -3.44 6.04 -14.56
CA ALA A 122 -3.44 5.07 -13.48
C ALA A 122 -2.18 5.15 -12.62
N SER A 123 -1.01 5.27 -13.26
CA SER A 123 0.27 5.43 -12.56
C SER A 123 0.34 6.71 -11.75
N ARG A 124 -0.05 7.84 -12.35
CA ARG A 124 -0.03 9.15 -11.68
C ARG A 124 -0.97 9.18 -10.47
N GLU A 125 -2.20 8.70 -10.63
CA GLU A 125 -3.18 8.70 -9.55
C GLU A 125 -2.74 7.79 -8.40
N ALA A 126 -2.25 6.59 -8.70
CA ALA A 126 -1.76 5.67 -7.68
C ALA A 126 -0.51 6.20 -6.96
N PHE A 127 0.42 6.83 -7.69
CA PHE A 127 1.58 7.48 -7.08
C PHE A 127 1.16 8.61 -6.16
N LEU A 128 0.29 9.53 -6.61
CA LEU A 128 -0.16 10.67 -5.81
C LEU A 128 -0.91 10.22 -4.56
N ILE A 129 -1.79 9.22 -4.67
CA ILE A 129 -2.51 8.68 -3.51
C ILE A 129 -1.54 8.02 -2.54
N GLY A 130 -0.55 7.27 -3.02
CA GLY A 130 0.51 6.73 -2.17
C GLY A 130 1.32 7.84 -1.50
N PHE A 131 1.78 8.81 -2.28
CA PHE A 131 2.65 9.90 -1.82
C PHE A 131 1.96 10.87 -0.85
N LEU A 132 0.67 11.16 -1.04
CA LEU A 132 -0.10 12.06 -0.18
C LEU A 132 -0.84 11.34 0.95
N ASN A 133 -0.62 10.04 1.12
CA ASN A 133 -1.32 9.25 2.13
C ASN A 133 -0.69 9.39 3.52
N PRO A 134 -1.31 10.12 4.46
CA PRO A 134 -0.76 10.31 5.79
C PRO A 134 -0.65 9.00 6.59
N LYS A 135 -1.51 8.01 6.30
CA LYS A 135 -1.44 6.68 6.92
C LYS A 135 -0.11 6.01 6.60
N LEU A 136 0.37 6.11 5.35
CA LEU A 136 1.63 5.51 4.93
C LEU A 136 2.82 6.24 5.58
N ALA A 137 2.78 7.57 5.66
CA ALA A 137 3.82 8.35 6.33
C ALA A 137 3.99 7.91 7.80
N VAL A 138 2.90 7.86 8.56
CA VAL A 138 2.92 7.43 9.96
C VAL A 138 3.31 5.95 10.09
N PHE A 139 2.79 5.09 9.21
CA PHE A 139 3.12 3.67 9.21
C PHE A 139 4.62 3.42 9.00
N PHE A 140 5.24 4.07 8.02
CA PHE A 140 6.66 3.88 7.75
C PHE A 140 7.55 4.49 8.84
N LEU A 141 7.16 5.64 9.39
CA LEU A 141 7.85 6.21 10.54
C LEU A 141 7.82 5.24 11.73
N ALA A 142 6.65 4.69 12.04
CA ALA A 142 6.46 3.72 13.11
C ALA A 142 7.22 2.42 12.84
N LEU A 143 7.11 1.86 11.63
CA LEU A 143 7.77 0.63 11.25
C LEU A 143 9.28 0.76 11.38
N PHE A 144 9.87 1.73 10.69
CA PHE A 144 11.32 1.85 10.66
C PHE A 144 11.92 2.26 12.00
N SER A 145 11.19 3.01 12.85
CA SER A 145 11.65 3.32 14.20
C SER A 145 11.88 2.07 15.08
N GLN A 146 11.22 0.94 14.75
CA GLN A 146 11.39 -0.32 15.47
C GLN A 146 12.56 -1.18 14.93
N PHE A 147 13.04 -0.92 13.73
CA PHE A 147 14.02 -1.76 13.05
C PHE A 147 15.34 -1.04 12.76
N ILE A 148 15.39 0.29 12.89
CA ILE A 148 16.62 1.05 12.71
C ILE A 148 17.42 1.03 14.01
N ASP A 149 18.61 0.45 13.93
CA ASP A 149 19.65 0.59 14.91
C ASP A 149 20.64 1.65 14.40
N PRO A 150 20.74 2.84 15.04
CA PRO A 150 21.59 3.93 14.57
C PRO A 150 23.08 3.56 14.52
N GLU A 151 23.53 2.65 15.41
CA GLU A 151 24.93 2.22 15.49
C GLU A 151 25.32 1.29 14.35
N ASN A 152 24.38 0.47 13.88
CA ASN A 152 24.59 -0.52 12.83
C ASN A 152 24.00 -0.13 11.48
N LEU A 153 23.31 1.00 11.37
CA LEU A 153 22.74 1.45 10.10
C LEU A 153 23.84 2.01 9.20
N ASN A 154 24.17 1.24 8.17
CA ASN A 154 24.99 1.68 7.04
C ASN A 154 24.13 1.78 5.77
N LEU A 155 24.71 2.35 4.71
CA LEU A 155 24.01 2.53 3.44
C LEU A 155 23.47 1.19 2.88
N GLN A 156 24.23 0.11 3.02
CA GLN A 156 23.83 -1.20 2.50
C GLN A 156 22.60 -1.75 3.24
N VAL A 157 22.58 -1.69 4.56
CA VAL A 157 21.43 -2.12 5.37
C VAL A 157 20.20 -1.26 5.06
N GLY A 158 20.36 0.07 5.00
CA GLY A 158 19.27 0.98 4.65
C GLY A 158 18.68 0.68 3.26
N MET A 159 19.52 0.44 2.27
CA MET A 159 19.08 0.05 0.92
C MET A 159 18.32 -1.28 0.92
N ILE A 160 18.81 -2.30 1.62
CA ILE A 160 18.13 -3.59 1.74
C ILE A 160 16.74 -3.40 2.37
N MET A 161 16.61 -2.59 3.41
CA MET A 161 15.33 -2.29 4.05
C MET A 161 14.35 -1.63 3.07
N CYS A 162 14.79 -0.60 2.35
CA CYS A 162 13.97 0.10 1.37
C CYS A 162 13.51 -0.81 0.23
N PHE A 163 14.41 -1.60 -0.35
CA PHE A 163 14.06 -2.52 -1.43
C PHE A 163 13.19 -3.68 -0.96
N THR A 164 13.36 -4.15 0.26
CA THR A 164 12.47 -5.18 0.85
C THR A 164 11.03 -4.69 0.87
N VAL A 165 10.80 -3.46 1.35
CA VAL A 165 9.46 -2.85 1.37
C VAL A 165 8.91 -2.68 -0.05
N PHE A 166 9.71 -2.16 -0.96
CA PHE A 166 9.33 -1.97 -2.37
C PHE A 166 8.88 -3.27 -3.03
N ILE A 167 9.65 -4.36 -2.85
CA ILE A 167 9.34 -5.66 -3.45
C ILE A 167 8.06 -6.25 -2.85
N ILE A 168 7.88 -6.16 -1.53
CA ILE A 168 6.69 -6.69 -0.85
C ILE A 168 5.44 -5.93 -1.28
N ASP A 169 5.48 -4.61 -1.31
CA ASP A 169 4.35 -3.77 -1.70
C ASP A 169 3.98 -4.00 -3.17
N THR A 170 4.96 -3.93 -4.07
CA THR A 170 4.75 -4.22 -5.49
C THR A 170 4.17 -5.61 -5.70
N GLY A 171 4.74 -6.62 -5.07
CA GLY A 171 4.29 -8.01 -5.17
C GLY A 171 2.85 -8.17 -4.72
N TRP A 172 2.50 -7.59 -3.55
CA TRP A 172 1.14 -7.63 -3.02
C TRP A 172 0.13 -7.04 -3.99
N TYR A 173 0.33 -5.80 -4.43
CA TYR A 173 -0.65 -5.12 -5.28
C TYR A 173 -0.72 -5.69 -6.70
N VAL A 174 0.38 -6.21 -7.24
CA VAL A 174 0.37 -6.94 -8.53
C VAL A 174 -0.43 -8.24 -8.42
N ILE A 175 -0.30 -8.97 -7.31
CA ILE A 175 -1.11 -10.16 -7.04
C ILE A 175 -2.59 -9.78 -6.92
N VAL A 176 -2.91 -8.73 -6.17
CA VAL A 176 -4.28 -8.22 -6.02
C VAL A 176 -4.87 -7.85 -7.38
N ALA A 177 -4.15 -7.11 -8.22
CA ALA A 177 -4.60 -6.75 -9.56
C ALA A 177 -4.83 -8.00 -10.45
N ALA A 178 -3.98 -9.02 -10.34
CA ALA A 178 -4.13 -10.27 -11.10
C ALA A 178 -5.34 -11.07 -10.64
N LEU A 179 -5.55 -11.21 -9.32
CA LEU A 179 -6.70 -11.92 -8.75
C LEU A 179 -8.02 -11.23 -9.10
N THR A 180 -8.03 -9.90 -9.06
CA THR A 180 -9.19 -9.08 -9.43
C THR A 180 -9.63 -9.36 -10.86
N GLU A 181 -8.69 -9.45 -11.80
CA GLU A 181 -9.04 -9.75 -13.19
C GLU A 181 -9.52 -11.18 -13.37
N LEU A 182 -8.95 -12.14 -12.66
CA LEU A 182 -9.42 -13.52 -12.69
C LEU A 182 -10.88 -13.62 -12.21
N SER A 183 -11.22 -12.91 -11.14
CA SER A 183 -12.60 -12.81 -10.64
C SER A 183 -13.53 -12.19 -11.68
N LYS A 184 -13.14 -11.07 -12.29
CA LYS A 184 -13.91 -10.40 -13.35
C LYS A 184 -14.26 -11.35 -14.52
N LYS A 185 -13.28 -12.13 -14.98
CA LYS A 185 -13.51 -13.11 -16.07
C LYS A 185 -14.47 -14.22 -15.64
N ARG A 186 -14.41 -14.68 -14.41
CA ARG A 186 -15.27 -15.77 -13.92
C ARG A 186 -16.73 -15.33 -13.83
N PHE A 187 -17.00 -14.10 -13.42
CA PHE A 187 -18.35 -13.54 -13.33
C PHE A 187 -18.93 -13.11 -14.69
N ALA A 188 -18.10 -12.88 -15.71
CA ALA A 188 -18.55 -12.55 -17.06
C ALA A 188 -19.04 -13.77 -17.85
N PHE A 189 -18.81 -14.99 -17.35
CA PHE A 189 -19.25 -16.27 -17.97
C PHE A 189 -20.45 -16.91 -17.26
N THR A 190 -21.03 -16.24 -16.27
CA THR A 190 -22.27 -16.67 -15.58
C THR A 190 -23.39 -15.72 -15.90
#